data_34d95887ebeccd8ca4f83b42fa5828f7
#
_entry.id   34d95887ebeccd8ca4f83b42fa5828f7
#
_cell.length_a   1.000
_cell.length_b   1.000
_cell.length_c   1.000
_cell.angle_alpha   90.00
_cell.angle_beta   90.00
_cell.angle_gamma   90.00
#
_symmetry.space_group_name_H-M   'P 1'
#
loop_
_entity.id
_entity.type
_entity.pdbx_description
1 polymer ?
#
loop_
_entity_poly.entity_id
_entity_poly.type
_entity_poly.pdbx_seq_one_letter_code
_entity_poly.pdbx_strand_id
1 'polypeptide(L)'
;LEPFILDMGYSRYEPYHFPSKKLDAFGYIPPSPDLPRIFLSELRVEELTDTAQTLVRRLVDQINPDDVADASIFWRGPLWQTPSYEDYEQLASESEYAAWLSVIGLRCNHFTINVNALNGINDIEQMNQMIEELGFSINEAGGRVKGSAAVLLEQGSTKASVQPFTFADGKQHDVTTCYYEFAKRYHDDEGNLYQGFVAASADKIFESTDMRKDS
;
A
#
# COMPACT_ATOMS: atom_id res chain seq x y z
N LEU A 1 1.88 -11.66 -9.35
CA LEU A 1 2.78 -10.49 -9.32
C LEU A 1 4.21 -10.90 -8.97
N GLU A 2 4.41 -11.73 -7.96
CA GLU A 2 5.75 -12.10 -7.48
C GLU A 2 6.70 -12.66 -8.54
N PRO A 3 6.30 -13.57 -9.45
CA PRO A 3 7.22 -14.05 -10.49
C PRO A 3 7.88 -12.93 -11.27
N PHE A 4 7.14 -11.87 -11.62
CA PHE A 4 7.71 -10.72 -12.34
C PHE A 4 8.69 -9.91 -11.49
N ILE A 5 8.46 -9.81 -10.18
CA ILE A 5 9.38 -9.16 -9.25
C ILE A 5 10.71 -9.94 -9.21
N LEU A 6 10.63 -11.27 -9.11
CA LEU A 6 11.81 -12.13 -9.09
C LEU A 6 12.56 -12.12 -10.42
N ASP A 7 11.85 -12.11 -11.56
CA ASP A 7 12.44 -12.03 -12.91
C ASP A 7 13.18 -10.69 -13.15
N MET A 8 12.78 -9.60 -12.46
CA MET A 8 13.51 -8.34 -12.45
C MET A 8 14.78 -8.38 -11.58
N GLY A 9 15.13 -9.53 -10.99
CA GLY A 9 16.33 -9.72 -10.18
C GLY A 9 16.16 -9.38 -8.69
N TYR A 10 14.96 -9.10 -8.23
CA TYR A 10 14.69 -8.92 -6.80
C TYR A 10 14.79 -10.25 -6.04
N SER A 11 15.13 -10.16 -4.76
CA SER A 11 15.12 -11.31 -3.85
C SER A 11 14.16 -11.08 -2.69
N ARG A 12 13.46 -12.13 -2.26
CA ARG A 12 12.67 -12.09 -1.02
C ARG A 12 13.59 -11.80 0.15
N TYR A 13 13.12 -10.92 1.04
CA TYR A 13 13.84 -10.56 2.25
C TYR A 13 13.16 -11.13 3.49
N GLU A 14 12.04 -10.57 3.92
CA GLU A 14 11.32 -10.96 5.13
C GLU A 14 9.82 -11.11 4.88
N PRO A 15 9.16 -12.09 5.55
CA PRO A 15 7.71 -12.17 5.62
C PRO A 15 7.16 -11.21 6.69
N TYR A 16 5.97 -10.69 6.45
CA TYR A 16 5.22 -9.85 7.38
C TYR A 16 3.79 -10.37 7.50
N HIS A 17 3.23 -10.29 8.69
CA HIS A 17 1.90 -10.75 9.00
C HIS A 17 1.11 -9.67 9.71
N PHE A 18 -0.08 -9.33 9.20
CA PHE A 18 -0.97 -8.32 9.73
C PHE A 18 -2.32 -8.94 10.08
N PRO A 19 -2.48 -9.54 11.29
CA PRO A 19 -3.69 -10.27 11.64
C PRO A 19 -4.95 -9.41 11.58
N SER A 20 -4.89 -8.17 12.10
CA SER A 20 -6.02 -7.23 12.12
C SER A 20 -6.52 -6.82 10.74
N LYS A 21 -5.64 -6.85 9.73
CA LYS A 21 -5.93 -6.53 8.33
C LYS A 21 -6.16 -7.77 7.46
N LYS A 22 -5.95 -8.97 8.03
CA LYS A 22 -6.00 -10.26 7.31
C LYS A 22 -5.04 -10.28 6.10
N LEU A 23 -3.84 -9.70 6.27
CA LEU A 23 -2.84 -9.61 5.20
C LEU A 23 -1.58 -10.38 5.57
N ASP A 24 -1.01 -11.04 4.57
CA ASP A 24 0.36 -11.50 4.54
C ASP A 24 1.15 -10.68 3.52
N ALA A 25 2.44 -10.48 3.76
CA ALA A 25 3.26 -9.71 2.85
C ALA A 25 4.72 -10.17 2.86
N PHE A 26 5.45 -9.79 1.80
CA PHE A 26 6.90 -9.93 1.71
C PHE A 26 7.54 -8.60 1.32
N GLY A 27 8.69 -8.32 1.94
CA GLY A 27 9.63 -7.32 1.46
C GLY A 27 10.57 -7.92 0.41
N TYR A 28 10.94 -7.14 -0.59
CA TYR A 28 11.87 -7.53 -1.65
C TYR A 28 13.02 -6.53 -1.73
N ILE A 29 14.24 -7.07 -1.77
CA ILE A 29 15.47 -6.30 -1.93
C ILE A 29 15.80 -6.21 -3.42
N PRO A 30 16.09 -5.02 -3.94
CA PRO A 30 16.44 -4.83 -5.34
C PRO A 30 17.85 -5.38 -5.66
N PRO A 31 18.12 -5.69 -6.95
CA PRO A 31 19.45 -6.12 -7.39
C PRO A 31 20.50 -4.99 -7.37
N SER A 32 20.07 -3.73 -7.23
CA SER A 32 20.93 -2.56 -7.12
C SER A 32 20.38 -1.59 -6.06
N PRO A 33 21.24 -0.93 -5.27
CA PRO A 33 20.81 0.00 -4.23
C PRO A 33 20.09 1.25 -4.78
N ASP A 34 20.21 1.54 -6.07
CA ASP A 34 19.56 2.66 -6.75
C ASP A 34 18.09 2.36 -7.12
N LEU A 35 17.69 1.10 -7.03
CA LEU A 35 16.32 0.68 -7.30
C LEU A 35 15.47 0.66 -6.01
N PRO A 36 14.16 0.91 -6.13
CA PRO A 36 13.28 0.89 -4.96
C PRO A 36 13.13 -0.52 -4.38
N ARG A 37 12.95 -0.61 -3.07
CA ARG A 37 12.43 -1.83 -2.43
C ARG A 37 10.98 -2.00 -2.80
N ILE A 38 10.53 -3.26 -2.88
CA ILE A 38 9.13 -3.60 -3.13
C ILE A 38 8.55 -4.26 -1.88
N PHE A 39 7.31 -3.90 -1.55
CA PHE A 39 6.51 -4.57 -0.54
C PHE A 39 5.24 -5.08 -1.21
N LEU A 40 5.03 -6.38 -1.20
CA LEU A 40 3.89 -7.04 -1.82
C LEU A 40 3.03 -7.68 -0.76
N SER A 41 1.77 -7.25 -0.69
CA SER A 41 0.77 -7.79 0.24
C SER A 41 -0.23 -8.68 -0.47
N GLU A 42 -0.73 -9.68 0.24
CA GLU A 42 -1.77 -10.61 -0.18
C GLU A 42 -2.86 -10.67 0.89
N LEU A 43 -4.12 -10.59 0.47
CA LEU A 43 -5.26 -10.72 1.35
C LEU A 43 -5.56 -12.20 1.61
N ARG A 44 -5.68 -12.58 2.88
CA ARG A 44 -6.16 -13.90 3.29
C ARG A 44 -7.67 -13.96 3.14
N VAL A 45 -8.12 -14.20 1.91
CA VAL A 45 -9.54 -14.17 1.52
C VAL A 45 -10.37 -15.16 2.32
N GLU A 46 -9.80 -16.30 2.69
CA GLU A 46 -10.43 -17.35 3.50
C GLU A 46 -10.81 -16.91 4.92
N GLU A 47 -10.26 -15.81 5.41
CA GLU A 47 -10.60 -15.22 6.70
C GLU A 47 -11.74 -14.19 6.64
N LEU A 48 -12.24 -13.90 5.44
CA LEU A 48 -13.41 -13.06 5.25
C LEU A 48 -14.69 -13.88 5.41
N THR A 49 -15.84 -13.20 5.54
CA THR A 49 -17.15 -13.89 5.50
C THR A 49 -17.38 -14.52 4.14
N ASP A 50 -18.27 -15.51 4.08
CA ASP A 50 -18.65 -16.19 2.82
C ASP A 50 -19.16 -15.20 1.76
N THR A 51 -19.84 -14.14 2.19
CA THR A 51 -20.33 -13.07 1.31
C THR A 51 -19.16 -12.34 0.66
N ALA A 52 -18.19 -11.85 1.46
CA ALA A 52 -17.04 -11.14 0.94
C ALA A 52 -16.13 -12.05 0.10
N GLN A 53 -15.92 -13.31 0.49
CA GLN A 53 -15.23 -14.29 -0.32
C GLN A 53 -15.88 -14.47 -1.70
N THR A 54 -17.20 -14.54 -1.75
CA THR A 54 -17.95 -14.68 -3.00
C THR A 54 -17.76 -13.46 -3.89
N LEU A 55 -17.80 -12.25 -3.31
CA LEU A 55 -17.54 -11.01 -4.04
C LEU A 55 -16.12 -10.98 -4.63
N VAL A 56 -15.10 -11.30 -3.82
CA VAL A 56 -13.72 -11.36 -4.28
C VAL A 56 -13.56 -12.38 -5.43
N ARG A 57 -14.09 -13.61 -5.26
CA ARG A 57 -14.03 -14.64 -6.32
C ARG A 57 -14.68 -14.16 -7.60
N ARG A 58 -15.86 -13.55 -7.51
CA ARG A 58 -16.59 -13.01 -8.69
C ARG A 58 -15.74 -11.99 -9.46
N LEU A 59 -14.92 -11.17 -8.79
CA LEU A 59 -14.01 -10.24 -9.46
C LEU A 59 -12.84 -11.01 -10.10
N VAL A 60 -12.18 -11.88 -9.34
CA VAL A 60 -11.00 -12.63 -9.78
C VAL A 60 -11.31 -13.57 -10.94
N ASP A 61 -12.49 -14.22 -10.96
CA ASP A 61 -12.90 -15.14 -12.02
C ASP A 61 -13.08 -14.46 -13.38
N GLN A 62 -13.10 -13.12 -13.44
CA GLN A 62 -13.14 -12.36 -14.68
C GLN A 62 -11.76 -12.13 -15.30
N ILE A 63 -10.68 -12.41 -14.57
CA ILE A 63 -9.32 -12.16 -15.05
C ILE A 63 -9.00 -13.11 -16.19
N ASN A 64 -8.69 -12.55 -17.37
CA ASN A 64 -8.17 -13.35 -18.47
C ASN A 64 -6.70 -13.70 -18.19
N PRO A 65 -6.27 -14.98 -18.30
CA PRO A 65 -4.88 -15.37 -18.15
C PRO A 65 -3.89 -14.56 -19.01
N ASP A 66 -4.29 -14.13 -20.20
CA ASP A 66 -3.46 -13.30 -21.08
C ASP A 66 -3.20 -11.89 -20.51
N ASP A 67 -4.10 -11.38 -19.66
CA ASP A 67 -3.94 -10.07 -19.03
C ASP A 67 -2.93 -10.07 -17.88
N VAL A 68 -2.55 -11.24 -17.40
CA VAL A 68 -1.59 -11.43 -16.32
C VAL A 68 -0.31 -12.13 -16.79
N ALA A 69 -0.10 -12.24 -18.10
CA ALA A 69 1.02 -12.98 -18.69
C ALA A 69 2.36 -12.21 -18.65
N ASP A 70 2.34 -10.90 -18.40
CA ASP A 70 3.53 -10.06 -18.38
C ASP A 70 3.48 -8.98 -17.28
N ALA A 71 4.60 -8.27 -17.09
CA ALA A 71 4.74 -7.25 -16.06
C ALA A 71 3.85 -6.01 -16.25
N SER A 72 3.13 -5.88 -17.38
CA SER A 72 2.17 -4.77 -17.57
C SER A 72 1.03 -4.80 -16.55
N ILE A 73 0.82 -5.93 -15.88
CA ILE A 73 -0.16 -6.09 -14.79
C ILE A 73 0.01 -5.03 -13.69
N PHE A 74 1.24 -4.53 -13.43
CA PHE A 74 1.49 -3.53 -12.40
C PHE A 74 0.86 -2.16 -12.67
N TRP A 75 0.39 -1.88 -13.89
CA TRP A 75 -0.19 -0.58 -14.26
C TRP A 75 -1.48 -0.67 -15.10
N ARG A 76 -1.99 -1.86 -15.42
CA ARG A 76 -3.25 -2.03 -16.16
C ARG A 76 -4.47 -1.52 -15.39
N GLY A 77 -4.47 -1.60 -14.08
CA GLY A 77 -5.62 -1.29 -13.24
C GLY A 77 -6.56 -2.47 -13.07
N PRO A 78 -7.87 -2.26 -12.87
CA PRO A 78 -8.83 -3.35 -12.71
C PRO A 78 -8.88 -4.25 -13.94
N LEU A 79 -8.85 -5.56 -13.72
CA LEU A 79 -8.96 -6.61 -14.75
C LEU A 79 -10.36 -7.25 -14.74
N TRP A 80 -11.30 -6.61 -14.08
CA TRP A 80 -12.70 -7.01 -13.91
C TRP A 80 -13.61 -5.82 -14.15
N GLN A 81 -14.90 -6.10 -14.31
CA GLN A 81 -15.92 -5.07 -14.47
C GLN A 81 -16.05 -4.26 -13.18
N THR A 82 -16.36 -2.98 -13.35
CA THR A 82 -16.63 -2.08 -12.23
C THR A 82 -17.66 -2.70 -11.29
N PRO A 83 -17.36 -2.79 -9.97
CA PRO A 83 -18.33 -3.31 -9.00
C PRO A 83 -19.52 -2.36 -8.82
N SER A 84 -20.62 -2.85 -8.22
CA SER A 84 -21.66 -1.99 -7.69
C SER A 84 -21.16 -1.28 -6.42
N TYR A 85 -21.77 -0.14 -6.07
CA TYR A 85 -21.44 0.54 -4.83
C TYR A 85 -21.75 -0.32 -3.59
N GLU A 86 -22.85 -1.10 -3.65
CA GLU A 86 -23.22 -2.05 -2.60
C GLU A 86 -22.13 -3.12 -2.36
N ASP A 87 -21.59 -3.69 -3.44
CA ASP A 87 -20.48 -4.66 -3.34
C ASP A 87 -19.21 -4.02 -2.73
N TYR A 88 -18.92 -2.78 -3.13
CA TYR A 88 -17.80 -2.03 -2.58
C TYR A 88 -17.97 -1.77 -1.06
N GLU A 89 -19.16 -1.31 -0.63
CA GLU A 89 -19.45 -1.08 0.79
C GLU A 89 -19.39 -2.39 1.59
N GLN A 90 -19.91 -3.49 1.02
CA GLN A 90 -19.83 -4.81 1.66
C GLN A 90 -18.37 -5.24 1.86
N LEU A 91 -17.50 -5.08 0.86
CA LEU A 91 -16.07 -5.34 1.00
C LEU A 91 -15.43 -4.40 2.01
N ALA A 92 -15.72 -3.10 1.97
CA ALA A 92 -15.18 -2.10 2.86
C ALA A 92 -15.56 -2.35 4.34
N SER A 93 -16.73 -2.95 4.58
CA SER A 93 -17.15 -3.29 5.95
C SER A 93 -16.26 -4.34 6.62
N GLU A 94 -15.56 -5.17 5.83
CA GLU A 94 -14.71 -6.27 6.31
C GLU A 94 -13.21 -6.06 6.03
N SER A 95 -12.89 -5.48 4.87
CA SER A 95 -11.51 -5.24 4.44
C SER A 95 -11.45 -4.02 3.53
N GLU A 96 -10.90 -2.93 4.05
CA GLU A 96 -10.59 -1.74 3.26
C GLU A 96 -9.66 -2.06 2.07
N TYR A 97 -8.74 -3.03 2.26
CA TYR A 97 -7.83 -3.51 1.23
C TYR A 97 -8.59 -4.17 0.06
N ALA A 98 -9.56 -5.05 0.36
CA ALA A 98 -10.41 -5.68 -0.66
C ALA A 98 -11.25 -4.65 -1.42
N ALA A 99 -11.85 -3.69 -0.70
CA ALA A 99 -12.63 -2.61 -1.30
C ALA A 99 -11.75 -1.73 -2.20
N TRP A 100 -10.57 -1.33 -1.74
CA TRP A 100 -9.61 -0.55 -2.52
C TRP A 100 -9.22 -1.28 -3.81
N LEU A 101 -8.82 -2.56 -3.72
CA LEU A 101 -8.48 -3.37 -4.90
C LEU A 101 -9.65 -3.49 -5.88
N SER A 102 -10.89 -3.61 -5.40
CA SER A 102 -12.07 -3.80 -6.25
C SER A 102 -12.27 -2.65 -7.24
N VAL A 103 -11.87 -1.44 -6.89
CA VAL A 103 -12.03 -0.22 -7.72
C VAL A 103 -10.73 0.25 -8.36
N ILE A 104 -9.58 0.10 -7.71
CA ILE A 104 -8.28 0.58 -8.22
C ILE A 104 -7.56 -0.50 -9.03
N GLY A 105 -7.79 -1.78 -8.69
CA GLY A 105 -7.14 -2.92 -9.32
C GLY A 105 -5.73 -3.21 -8.77
N LEU A 106 -5.00 -4.06 -9.49
CA LEU A 106 -3.67 -4.52 -9.12
C LEU A 106 -2.61 -3.46 -9.43
N ARG A 107 -2.64 -2.37 -8.68
CA ARG A 107 -1.69 -1.24 -8.82
C ARG A 107 -0.88 -1.02 -7.57
N CYS A 108 0.18 -0.26 -7.72
CA CYS A 108 0.94 0.25 -6.58
C CYS A 108 0.05 1.19 -5.75
N ASN A 109 -0.11 0.88 -4.47
CA ASN A 109 -0.91 1.68 -3.53
C ASN A 109 -0.20 3.00 -3.17
N HIS A 110 1.12 2.95 -3.00
CA HIS A 110 1.94 4.12 -2.71
C HIS A 110 3.35 3.96 -3.26
N PHE A 111 4.05 5.07 -3.37
CA PHE A 111 5.47 5.16 -3.59
C PHE A 111 6.13 5.76 -2.35
N THR A 112 7.29 5.24 -1.97
CA THR A 112 8.04 5.71 -0.81
C THR A 112 9.25 6.51 -1.25
N ILE A 113 9.33 7.77 -0.77
CA ILE A 113 10.49 8.63 -0.97
C ILE A 113 11.57 8.22 0.03
N ASN A 114 12.77 7.92 -0.47
CA ASN A 114 13.93 7.63 0.37
C ASN A 114 14.55 8.96 0.86
N VAL A 115 14.24 9.33 2.10
CA VAL A 115 14.74 10.59 2.70
C VAL A 115 16.26 10.59 2.84
N ASN A 116 16.91 9.43 2.97
CA ASN A 116 18.37 9.34 3.01
C ASN A 116 19.06 9.81 1.72
N ALA A 117 18.34 9.81 0.59
CA ALA A 117 18.87 10.24 -0.71
C ALA A 117 18.60 11.72 -1.03
N LEU A 118 17.90 12.44 -0.16
CA LEU A 118 17.54 13.84 -0.37
C LEU A 118 18.65 14.79 0.13
N ASN A 119 18.84 15.89 -0.59
CA ASN A 119 19.70 16.98 -0.16
C ASN A 119 18.89 18.05 0.57
N GLY A 120 19.32 18.44 1.77
CA GLY A 120 18.69 19.52 2.54
C GLY A 120 17.50 19.12 3.39
N ILE A 121 17.06 17.85 3.34
CA ILE A 121 16.05 17.26 4.21
C ILE A 121 16.71 16.13 4.99
N ASN A 122 16.70 16.22 6.32
CA ASN A 122 17.48 15.33 7.16
C ASN A 122 16.64 14.41 8.04
N ASP A 123 15.35 14.66 8.17
CA ASP A 123 14.43 13.85 8.98
C ASP A 123 13.01 13.86 8.41
N ILE A 124 12.16 12.99 8.96
CA ILE A 124 10.78 12.82 8.50
C ILE A 124 9.93 14.06 8.82
N GLU A 125 10.19 14.78 9.93
CA GLU A 125 9.40 15.95 10.27
C GLU A 125 9.65 17.11 9.30
N GLN A 126 10.90 17.33 8.89
CA GLN A 126 11.24 18.30 7.84
C GLN A 126 10.57 17.91 6.50
N MET A 127 10.53 16.62 6.19
CA MET A 127 9.83 16.13 5.01
C MET A 127 8.33 16.38 5.10
N ASN A 128 7.70 16.06 6.24
CA ASN A 128 6.29 16.33 6.50
C ASN A 128 5.96 17.82 6.33
N GLN A 129 6.76 18.70 6.91
CA GLN A 129 6.57 20.15 6.80
C GLN A 129 6.64 20.62 5.34
N MET A 130 7.64 20.18 4.58
CA MET A 130 7.74 20.52 3.16
C MET A 130 6.52 20.06 2.36
N ILE A 131 6.00 18.88 2.64
CA ILE A 131 4.84 18.30 1.96
C ILE A 131 3.55 19.08 2.31
N GLU A 132 3.41 19.54 3.57
CA GLU A 132 2.31 20.42 3.97
C GLU A 132 2.38 21.79 3.29
N GLU A 133 3.57 22.36 3.14
CA GLU A 133 3.78 23.62 2.39
C GLU A 133 3.41 23.49 0.90
N LEU A 134 3.49 22.27 0.35
CA LEU A 134 3.01 21.94 -1.00
C LEU A 134 1.49 21.68 -1.06
N GLY A 135 0.79 21.74 0.07
CA GLY A 135 -0.67 21.62 0.14
C GLY A 135 -1.19 20.21 0.37
N PHE A 136 -0.34 19.23 0.71
CA PHE A 136 -0.78 17.88 1.06
C PHE A 136 -1.05 17.76 2.56
N SER A 137 -2.04 16.96 2.94
CA SER A 137 -2.30 16.61 4.34
C SER A 137 -1.48 15.41 4.77
N ILE A 138 -0.91 15.47 5.97
CA ILE A 138 -0.15 14.39 6.57
C ILE A 138 -1.08 13.41 7.31
N ASN A 139 -0.77 12.11 7.21
CA ASN A 139 -1.41 11.07 8.00
C ASN A 139 -0.87 11.12 9.45
N GLU A 140 -1.72 11.50 10.38
CA GLU A 140 -1.38 11.63 11.80
C GLU A 140 -1.74 10.38 12.63
N ALA A 141 -2.33 9.35 12.03
CA ALA A 141 -2.65 8.10 12.73
C ALA A 141 -1.39 7.46 13.31
N GLY A 142 -1.35 7.30 14.62
CA GLY A 142 -0.17 6.81 15.34
C GLY A 142 0.99 7.82 15.46
N GLY A 143 0.74 9.11 15.16
CA GLY A 143 1.71 10.21 15.17
C GLY A 143 2.21 10.56 13.75
N ARG A 144 2.74 11.76 13.59
CA ARG A 144 3.26 12.26 12.31
C ARG A 144 4.50 11.50 11.83
N VAL A 145 5.33 11.07 12.78
CA VAL A 145 6.48 10.19 12.55
C VAL A 145 6.19 8.84 13.20
N LYS A 146 6.27 7.77 12.44
CA LYS A 146 6.10 6.38 12.87
C LYS A 146 7.47 5.72 12.95
N GLY A 147 7.69 4.87 13.95
CA GLY A 147 9.00 4.25 14.20
C GLY A 147 9.96 5.18 14.91
N SER A 148 11.25 4.87 14.84
CA SER A 148 12.32 5.66 15.48
C SER A 148 13.70 5.18 15.00
N ALA A 149 14.75 5.94 15.32
CA ALA A 149 16.13 5.50 15.10
C ALA A 149 16.46 4.20 15.85
N ALA A 150 15.81 3.94 17.00
CA ALA A 150 16.04 2.71 17.79
C ALA A 150 15.53 1.44 17.08
N VAL A 151 14.52 1.55 16.23
CA VAL A 151 14.05 0.45 15.38
C VAL A 151 14.56 0.57 13.94
N LEU A 152 15.54 1.43 13.72
CA LEU A 152 16.28 1.66 12.48
C LEU A 152 15.42 2.15 11.29
N LEU A 153 14.18 2.60 11.53
CA LEU A 153 13.29 3.11 10.50
C LEU A 153 12.34 4.15 11.08
N GLU A 154 12.31 5.32 10.47
CA GLU A 154 11.28 6.34 10.65
C GLU A 154 10.49 6.52 9.36
N GLN A 155 9.18 6.69 9.48
CA GLN A 155 8.28 6.82 8.34
C GLN A 155 7.24 7.91 8.60
N GLY A 156 6.86 8.59 7.52
CA GLY A 156 5.71 9.49 7.45
C GLY A 156 4.93 9.20 6.19
N SER A 157 3.71 9.70 6.09
CA SER A 157 2.94 9.59 4.84
C SER A 157 1.94 10.72 4.71
N THR A 158 1.54 11.01 3.46
CA THR A 158 0.34 11.82 3.22
C THR A 158 -0.91 11.02 3.58
N LYS A 159 -2.03 11.71 3.77
CA LYS A 159 -3.34 11.06 3.63
C LYS A 159 -3.52 10.63 2.18
N ALA A 160 -4.27 9.55 1.95
CA ALA A 160 -4.65 9.14 0.61
C ALA A 160 -5.56 10.21 -0.03
N SER A 161 -5.40 10.41 -1.33
CA SER A 161 -6.30 11.27 -2.08
C SER A 161 -7.68 10.64 -2.19
N VAL A 162 -8.71 11.46 -2.16
CA VAL A 162 -10.11 11.06 -2.37
C VAL A 162 -10.54 11.52 -3.74
N GLN A 163 -11.14 10.62 -4.52
CA GLN A 163 -11.58 10.90 -5.90
C GLN A 163 -12.98 10.35 -6.14
N PRO A 164 -13.81 11.06 -6.92
CA PRO A 164 -15.10 10.53 -7.34
C PRO A 164 -14.88 9.33 -8.30
N PHE A 165 -15.53 8.22 -7.99
CA PHE A 165 -15.50 7.00 -8.77
C PHE A 165 -16.91 6.66 -9.23
N THR A 166 -17.10 6.31 -10.52
CA THR A 166 -18.39 5.94 -11.07
C THR A 166 -18.57 4.42 -10.98
N PHE A 167 -19.52 3.97 -10.19
CA PHE A 167 -19.84 2.57 -9.97
C PHE A 167 -20.73 1.99 -11.09
N ALA A 168 -20.98 0.68 -11.06
CA ALA A 168 -21.73 -0.02 -12.11
C ALA A 168 -23.17 0.49 -12.28
N ASP A 169 -23.77 1.09 -11.24
CA ASP A 169 -25.11 1.70 -11.28
C ASP A 169 -25.12 3.12 -11.87
N GLY A 170 -23.96 3.62 -12.31
CA GLY A 170 -23.79 4.96 -12.90
C GLY A 170 -23.69 6.09 -11.88
N LYS A 171 -23.79 5.82 -10.58
CA LYS A 171 -23.63 6.82 -9.53
C LYS A 171 -22.17 7.03 -9.20
N GLN A 172 -21.86 8.25 -8.76
CA GLN A 172 -20.55 8.62 -8.25
C GLN A 172 -20.52 8.62 -6.73
N HIS A 173 -19.48 7.99 -6.18
CA HIS A 173 -19.14 8.06 -4.77
C HIS A 173 -17.65 8.28 -4.63
N ASP A 174 -17.27 8.94 -3.56
CA ASP A 174 -15.88 9.19 -3.26
C ASP A 174 -15.19 7.90 -2.79
N VAL A 175 -14.00 7.64 -3.35
CA VAL A 175 -13.14 6.53 -2.94
C VAL A 175 -11.75 7.04 -2.61
N THR A 176 -11.10 6.43 -1.62
CA THR A 176 -9.67 6.67 -1.37
C THR A 176 -8.83 6.01 -2.46
N THR A 177 -7.77 6.71 -2.86
CA THR A 177 -6.86 6.23 -3.90
C THR A 177 -5.47 5.96 -3.32
N CYS A 178 -4.44 6.60 -3.82
CA CYS A 178 -3.05 6.39 -3.45
C CYS A 178 -2.54 7.51 -2.55
N TYR A 179 -1.39 7.27 -1.90
CA TYR A 179 -0.70 8.24 -1.07
C TYR A 179 0.81 8.19 -1.34
N TYR A 180 1.57 9.09 -0.76
CA TYR A 180 3.02 9.04 -0.70
C TYR A 180 3.49 8.70 0.70
N GLU A 181 4.50 7.86 0.79
CA GLU A 181 5.22 7.55 2.02
C GLU A 181 6.61 8.18 1.99
N PHE A 182 7.16 8.46 3.16
CA PHE A 182 8.53 8.93 3.35
C PHE A 182 9.21 7.99 4.31
N ALA A 183 10.43 7.55 4.00
CA ALA A 183 11.17 6.63 4.85
C ALA A 183 12.61 7.12 5.05
N LYS A 184 13.02 7.18 6.31
CA LYS A 184 14.41 7.37 6.72
C LYS A 184 14.90 6.13 7.42
N ARG A 185 15.98 5.55 6.89
CA ARG A 185 16.60 4.32 7.40
C ARG A 185 17.89 4.66 8.13
N TYR A 186 18.19 3.88 9.15
CA TYR A 186 19.38 4.02 9.97
C TYR A 186 20.27 2.79 9.80
N HIS A 187 21.55 2.96 10.18
CA HIS A 187 22.51 1.86 10.19
C HIS A 187 22.41 1.11 11.51
N ASP A 188 22.58 -0.21 11.43
CA ASP A 188 22.74 -1.07 12.60
C ASP A 188 24.13 -0.90 13.24
N ASP A 189 24.41 -1.63 14.33
CA ASP A 189 25.69 -1.58 15.04
C ASP A 189 26.87 -2.11 14.20
N GLU A 190 26.60 -2.83 13.12
CA GLU A 190 27.60 -3.33 12.16
C GLU A 190 27.85 -2.36 11.00
N GLY A 191 27.08 -1.26 10.95
CA GLY A 191 27.19 -0.24 9.90
C GLY A 191 26.39 -0.57 8.63
N ASN A 192 25.51 -1.59 8.64
CA ASN A 192 24.65 -1.90 7.51
C ASN A 192 23.37 -1.08 7.58
N LEU A 193 22.96 -0.51 6.44
CA LEU A 193 21.67 0.19 6.36
C LEU A 193 20.52 -0.82 6.52
N TYR A 194 19.57 -0.53 7.44
CA TYR A 194 18.41 -1.39 7.67
C TYR A 194 17.60 -1.59 6.39
N GLN A 195 17.29 -2.84 6.07
CA GLN A 195 16.62 -3.20 4.82
C GLN A 195 15.13 -3.53 4.98
N GLY A 196 14.71 -3.85 6.21
CA GLY A 196 13.36 -4.33 6.50
C GLY A 196 12.29 -3.25 6.57
N PHE A 197 11.11 -3.66 7.00
CA PHE A 197 9.98 -2.82 7.32
C PHE A 197 9.57 -3.07 8.78
N VAL A 198 8.99 -2.07 9.44
CA VAL A 198 8.48 -2.21 10.81
C VAL A 198 6.98 -2.43 10.74
N ALA A 199 6.51 -3.66 11.01
CA ALA A 199 5.11 -4.04 10.87
C ALA A 199 4.15 -3.10 11.62
N ALA A 200 4.49 -2.69 12.86
CA ALA A 200 3.67 -1.76 13.65
C ALA A 200 3.55 -0.38 13.01
N SER A 201 4.58 0.09 12.30
CA SER A 201 4.55 1.35 11.54
C SER A 201 3.73 1.19 10.26
N ALA A 202 3.91 0.09 9.53
CA ALA A 202 3.17 -0.21 8.32
C ALA A 202 1.65 -0.30 8.58
N ASP A 203 1.24 -0.90 9.69
CA ASP A 203 -0.18 -0.96 10.10
C ASP A 203 -0.78 0.45 10.23
N LYS A 204 -0.04 1.41 10.82
CA LYS A 204 -0.47 2.81 10.95
C LYS A 204 -0.42 3.60 9.64
N ILE A 205 0.47 3.25 8.74
CA ILE A 205 0.54 3.86 7.40
C ILE A 205 -0.64 3.39 6.55
N PHE A 206 -1.06 2.13 6.65
CA PHE A 206 -2.25 1.63 5.97
C PHE A 206 -3.53 2.35 6.38
N GLU A 207 -3.60 2.95 7.58
CA GLU A 207 -4.72 3.80 7.98
C GLU A 207 -4.89 5.06 7.11
N SER A 208 -3.92 5.39 6.26
CA SER A 208 -4.03 6.49 5.27
C SER A 208 -5.19 6.30 4.29
N THR A 209 -5.63 5.05 4.07
CA THR A 209 -6.72 4.72 3.14
C THR A 209 -8.06 4.43 3.84
N ASP A 210 -8.13 4.47 5.17
CA ASP A 210 -9.35 4.17 5.93
C ASP A 210 -10.23 5.42 6.11
N MET A 211 -11.21 5.61 5.22
CA MET A 211 -12.18 6.71 5.28
C MET A 211 -13.07 6.72 6.52
N ARG A 212 -13.25 5.59 7.20
CA ARG A 212 -14.19 5.46 8.34
C ARG A 212 -13.67 6.12 9.61
N LYS A 213 -12.39 6.43 9.68
CA LYS A 213 -11.75 7.04 10.86
C LYS A 213 -11.77 8.58 10.84
N ASP A 214 -12.10 9.17 9.70
CA ASP A 214 -12.18 10.63 9.53
C ASP A 214 -13.63 11.20 9.64
N SER A 215 -14.63 10.35 9.99
CA SER A 215 -16.04 10.70 10.16
C SER A 215 -16.48 10.83 11.62
#